data_d26f2d904f67e5b3b568f0459fdd21ca
#
_entry.id   d26f2d904f67e5b3b568f0459fdd21ca
#
_cell.length_a   1.000
_cell.length_b   1.000
_cell.length_c   1.000
_cell.angle_alpha   90.00
_cell.angle_beta   90.00
_cell.angle_gamma   90.00
#
_symmetry.space_group_name_H-M   'P 1'
#
loop_
_entity.id
_entity.type
_entity.pdbx_description
1 polymer ?
#
loop_
_entity_poly.entity_id
_entity_poly.type
_entity_poly.pdbx_seq_one_letter_code
_entity_poly.pdbx_strand_id
1 'polypeptide(L)'
;MGEVLEQFFIFVGLLVCLFYLMKCVRFSKCIFLHFWKVLPRSFLKSMGEWAVITGAGDGIGKAYSFELARQGFNVVLISRTLEKLQAIAAEIEWTIGSTVKIIQADFTKDDIYEYIKEKLKGLEIGILVNNVGMLPNLLPSHFLNTPDDIQAFMCTFSKALQAEYKEKGIIIQVLTPYAISTPMTKYLKTNMITKTADEFVKESLNYVTIGDETCGCLTHEILAGILNLIPSWAFYSSAFQKMLLTRYVDYLRKNANIR
;
A
#
# COMPACT_ATOMS: atom_id res chain seq x y z
N MET A 1 -46.42 -18.85 -21.01
CA MET A 1 -44.96 -18.93 -21.22
C MET A 1 -44.31 -17.54 -21.21
N GLY A 2 -44.97 -16.48 -21.74
CA GLY A 2 -44.47 -15.11 -21.73
C GLY A 2 -44.35 -14.51 -20.34
N GLU A 3 -45.39 -14.63 -19.49
CA GLU A 3 -45.42 -14.07 -18.15
C GLU A 3 -44.34 -14.68 -17.21
N VAL A 4 -44.08 -15.97 -17.32
CA VAL A 4 -43.05 -16.64 -16.51
C VAL A 4 -41.65 -16.14 -16.93
N LEU A 5 -41.44 -15.92 -18.22
CA LEU A 5 -40.17 -15.39 -18.73
C LEU A 5 -39.96 -13.92 -18.30
N GLU A 6 -41.01 -13.12 -18.35
CA GLU A 6 -40.99 -11.73 -17.86
C GLU A 6 -40.68 -11.65 -16.37
N GLN A 7 -41.36 -12.45 -15.54
CA GLN A 7 -41.07 -12.54 -14.10
C GLN A 7 -39.65 -12.99 -13.83
N PHE A 8 -39.12 -13.94 -14.61
CA PHE A 8 -37.73 -14.37 -14.50
C PHE A 8 -36.75 -13.23 -14.79
N PHE A 9 -36.94 -12.46 -15.86
CA PHE A 9 -36.07 -11.33 -16.17
C PHE A 9 -36.18 -10.20 -15.15
N ILE A 10 -37.37 -9.93 -14.62
CA ILE A 10 -37.55 -8.97 -13.51
C ILE A 10 -36.78 -9.42 -12.27
N PHE A 11 -36.90 -10.69 -11.90
CA PHE A 11 -36.18 -11.26 -10.75
C PHE A 11 -34.65 -11.18 -10.92
N VAL A 12 -34.11 -11.56 -12.06
CA VAL A 12 -32.69 -11.43 -12.38
C VAL A 12 -32.25 -9.97 -12.35
N GLY A 13 -33.02 -9.06 -12.93
CA GLY A 13 -32.75 -7.62 -12.88
C GLY A 13 -32.69 -7.08 -11.46
N LEU A 14 -33.61 -7.49 -10.59
CA LEU A 14 -33.62 -7.12 -9.16
C LEU A 14 -32.37 -7.64 -8.43
N LEU A 15 -31.96 -8.88 -8.70
CA LEU A 15 -30.75 -9.44 -8.10
C LEU A 15 -29.49 -8.66 -8.53
N VAL A 16 -29.40 -8.31 -9.81
CA VAL A 16 -28.29 -7.49 -10.33
C VAL A 16 -28.30 -6.10 -9.67
N CYS A 17 -29.47 -5.45 -9.59
CA CYS A 17 -29.61 -4.15 -8.94
C CYS A 17 -29.20 -4.23 -7.45
N LEU A 18 -29.63 -5.26 -6.73
CA LEU A 18 -29.28 -5.48 -5.33
C LEU A 18 -27.78 -5.68 -5.15
N PHE A 19 -27.15 -6.44 -6.02
CA PHE A 19 -25.70 -6.68 -6.02
C PHE A 19 -24.92 -5.36 -6.17
N TYR A 20 -25.29 -4.53 -7.17
CA TYR A 20 -24.65 -3.22 -7.35
C TYR A 20 -24.95 -2.24 -6.22
N LEU A 21 -26.17 -2.26 -5.68
CA LEU A 21 -26.54 -1.46 -4.51
C LEU A 21 -25.64 -1.79 -3.31
N MET A 22 -25.42 -3.08 -3.02
CA MET A 22 -24.51 -3.49 -1.95
C MET A 22 -23.07 -3.02 -2.20
N LYS A 23 -22.58 -3.05 -3.43
CA LYS A 23 -21.26 -2.50 -3.78
C LYS A 23 -21.21 -0.99 -3.53
N CYS A 24 -22.23 -0.25 -3.96
CA CYS A 24 -22.32 1.20 -3.73
C CYS A 24 -22.38 1.55 -2.23
N VAL A 25 -23.14 0.80 -1.43
CA VAL A 25 -23.20 1.00 0.04
C VAL A 25 -21.84 0.75 0.69
N ARG A 26 -21.13 -0.31 0.30
CA ARG A 26 -19.77 -0.59 0.81
C ARG A 26 -18.81 0.54 0.45
N PHE A 27 -18.85 1.00 -0.78
CA PHE A 27 -18.04 2.11 -1.26
C PHE A 27 -18.34 3.42 -0.52
N SER A 28 -19.62 3.78 -0.38
CA SER A 28 -20.04 4.97 0.38
C SER A 28 -19.61 4.90 1.84
N LYS A 29 -19.66 3.71 2.47
CA LYS A 29 -19.19 3.50 3.83
C LYS A 29 -17.67 3.73 3.93
N CYS A 30 -16.89 3.28 2.97
CA CYS A 30 -15.43 3.50 2.94
C CYS A 30 -15.11 4.99 2.87
N ILE A 31 -15.74 5.73 1.96
CA ILE A 31 -15.59 7.19 1.83
C ILE A 31 -16.02 7.90 3.12
N PHE A 32 -17.20 7.54 3.67
CA PHE A 32 -17.71 8.16 4.90
C PHE A 32 -16.75 7.96 6.08
N LEU A 33 -16.20 6.76 6.24
CA LEU A 33 -15.23 6.48 7.30
C LEU A 33 -13.95 7.30 7.15
N HIS A 34 -13.53 7.60 5.92
CA HIS A 34 -12.38 8.47 5.65
C HIS A 34 -12.59 9.89 6.20
N PHE A 35 -13.80 10.47 6.01
CA PHE A 35 -14.09 11.82 6.52
C PHE A 35 -14.36 11.87 8.02
N TRP A 36 -14.82 10.77 8.61
CA TRP A 36 -15.25 10.76 10.01
C TRP A 36 -14.16 10.31 11.00
N LYS A 37 -13.25 9.44 10.57
CA LYS A 37 -12.15 8.96 11.42
C LYS A 37 -10.87 9.74 11.14
N VAL A 38 -10.73 10.88 11.82
CA VAL A 38 -9.39 11.49 11.96
C VAL A 38 -8.70 10.78 13.13
N LEU A 39 -7.60 10.08 12.84
CA LEU A 39 -6.82 9.40 13.86
C LEU A 39 -6.17 10.42 14.80
N PRO A 40 -6.43 10.40 16.12
CA PRO A 40 -5.74 11.30 17.04
C PRO A 40 -4.24 10.99 17.03
N ARG A 41 -3.39 12.01 16.96
CA ARG A 41 -1.92 11.84 17.06
C ARG A 41 -1.50 11.12 18.35
N SER A 42 -2.28 11.28 19.43
CA SER A 42 -2.09 10.57 20.68
C SER A 42 -2.21 9.05 20.56
N PHE A 43 -3.02 8.56 19.63
CA PHE A 43 -3.18 7.12 19.39
C PHE A 43 -1.88 6.50 18.86
N LEU A 44 -1.24 7.10 17.86
CA LEU A 44 0.02 6.59 17.34
C LEU A 44 1.11 6.58 18.44
N LYS A 45 1.20 7.64 19.23
CA LYS A 45 2.16 7.73 20.35
C LYS A 45 1.94 6.72 21.47
N SER A 46 0.72 6.21 21.63
CA SER A 46 0.42 5.17 22.63
C SER A 46 0.85 3.77 22.21
N MET A 47 1.29 3.58 20.96
CA MET A 47 1.67 2.27 20.43
C MET A 47 3.08 1.84 20.83
N GLY A 48 3.97 2.77 21.18
CA GLY A 48 5.37 2.52 21.53
C GLY A 48 6.28 3.66 21.07
N GLU A 49 7.57 3.56 21.37
CA GLU A 49 8.54 4.63 21.10
C GLU A 49 9.21 4.53 19.74
N TRP A 50 9.30 3.34 19.17
CA TRP A 50 10.06 3.08 17.96
C TRP A 50 9.21 2.64 16.79
N ALA A 51 9.51 3.18 15.61
CA ALA A 51 8.99 2.70 14.35
C ALA A 51 10.09 2.02 13.53
N VAL A 52 9.86 0.80 13.10
CA VAL A 52 10.78 0.01 12.27
C VAL A 52 10.31 0.06 10.81
N ILE A 53 11.18 0.51 9.90
CA ILE A 53 10.85 0.63 8.49
C ILE A 53 11.82 -0.20 7.65
N THR A 54 11.30 -1.19 6.94
CA THR A 54 12.06 -1.96 5.97
C THR A 54 12.00 -1.31 4.59
N GLY A 55 13.05 -1.44 3.79
CA GLY A 55 13.14 -0.72 2.52
C GLY A 55 13.21 0.80 2.67
N ALA A 56 13.79 1.29 3.78
CA ALA A 56 13.81 2.71 4.17
C ALA A 56 14.70 3.59 3.27
N GLY A 57 15.51 3.01 2.38
CA GLY A 57 16.49 3.76 1.59
C GLY A 57 15.93 4.63 0.47
N ASP A 58 14.67 4.42 0.05
CA ASP A 58 14.05 5.13 -1.08
C ASP A 58 12.51 5.09 -1.02
N GLY A 59 11.89 5.93 -1.85
CA GLY A 59 10.47 5.88 -2.17
C GLY A 59 9.56 5.94 -0.94
N ILE A 60 8.60 5.03 -0.87
CA ILE A 60 7.59 4.98 0.19
C ILE A 60 8.24 4.74 1.56
N GLY A 61 9.26 3.85 1.65
CA GLY A 61 9.95 3.58 2.91
C GLY A 61 10.69 4.81 3.45
N LYS A 62 11.38 5.57 2.58
CA LYS A 62 12.00 6.84 2.96
C LYS A 62 10.95 7.83 3.47
N ALA A 63 9.84 7.98 2.78
CA ALA A 63 8.74 8.87 3.18
C ALA A 63 8.14 8.49 4.55
N TYR A 64 7.91 7.18 4.80
CA TYR A 64 7.49 6.70 6.13
C TYR A 64 8.49 7.05 7.23
N SER A 65 9.80 6.93 6.95
CA SER A 65 10.84 7.24 7.93
C SER A 65 10.77 8.70 8.40
N PHE A 66 10.60 9.64 7.47
CA PHE A 66 10.44 11.04 7.81
C PHE A 66 9.12 11.35 8.49
N GLU A 67 8.01 10.80 7.99
CA GLU A 67 6.70 11.13 8.54
C GLU A 67 6.50 10.55 9.95
N LEU A 68 6.94 9.31 10.21
CA LEU A 68 6.88 8.72 11.54
C LEU A 68 7.81 9.45 12.54
N ALA A 69 9.00 9.89 12.10
CA ALA A 69 9.84 10.76 12.89
C ALA A 69 9.15 12.09 13.25
N ARG A 70 8.47 12.75 12.28
CA ARG A 70 7.66 13.97 12.54
C ARG A 70 6.49 13.72 13.49
N GLN A 71 5.96 12.49 13.52
CA GLN A 71 4.93 12.09 14.48
C GLN A 71 5.49 11.84 15.89
N GLY A 72 6.82 11.89 16.06
CA GLY A 72 7.52 11.79 17.32
C GLY A 72 8.02 10.40 17.69
N PHE A 73 8.14 9.49 16.70
CA PHE A 73 8.80 8.19 16.86
C PHE A 73 10.32 8.32 16.69
N ASN A 74 11.06 7.52 17.43
CA ASN A 74 12.41 7.13 17.04
C ASN A 74 12.29 6.12 15.88
N VAL A 75 13.22 6.11 14.95
CA VAL A 75 13.09 5.28 13.75
C VAL A 75 14.25 4.30 13.57
N VAL A 76 13.92 3.07 13.20
CA VAL A 76 14.89 2.07 12.76
C VAL A 76 14.79 1.94 11.26
N LEU A 77 15.87 2.27 10.56
CA LEU A 77 15.95 2.22 9.10
C LEU A 77 16.65 0.92 8.67
N ILE A 78 15.93 0.08 7.92
CA ILE A 78 16.48 -1.20 7.43
C ILE A 78 16.49 -1.21 5.89
N SER A 79 17.66 -1.35 5.27
CA SER A 79 17.81 -1.50 3.81
C SER A 79 19.20 -2.05 3.45
N ARG A 80 19.42 -2.35 2.16
CA ARG A 80 20.67 -2.90 1.63
C ARG A 80 21.80 -1.87 1.54
N THR A 81 21.48 -0.64 1.18
CA THR A 81 22.44 0.41 0.82
C THR A 81 22.72 1.29 2.04
N LEU A 82 23.86 1.07 2.69
CA LEU A 82 24.24 1.76 3.92
C LEU A 82 24.35 3.27 3.74
N GLU A 83 24.94 3.73 2.64
CA GLU A 83 25.17 5.16 2.37
C GLU A 83 23.84 5.93 2.31
N LYS A 84 22.80 5.34 1.70
CA LYS A 84 21.46 5.95 1.67
C LYS A 84 20.85 6.04 3.06
N LEU A 85 21.02 4.99 3.88
CA LEU A 85 20.50 4.97 5.24
C LEU A 85 21.19 6.03 6.11
N GLN A 86 22.51 6.17 5.98
CA GLN A 86 23.28 7.17 6.70
C GLN A 86 22.86 8.61 6.32
N ALA A 87 22.67 8.88 5.03
CA ALA A 87 22.19 10.17 4.57
C ALA A 87 20.79 10.51 5.13
N ILE A 88 19.87 9.54 5.10
CA ILE A 88 18.51 9.72 5.62
C ILE A 88 18.54 9.89 7.15
N ALA A 89 19.35 9.12 7.87
CA ALA A 89 19.50 9.21 9.29
C ALA A 89 20.00 10.61 9.72
N ALA A 90 21.08 11.08 9.10
CA ALA A 90 21.62 12.41 9.36
C ALA A 90 20.59 13.52 9.07
N GLU A 91 19.82 13.39 7.98
CA GLU A 91 18.77 14.35 7.63
C GLU A 91 17.65 14.37 8.70
N ILE A 92 17.18 13.20 9.18
CA ILE A 92 16.15 13.08 10.21
C ILE A 92 16.64 13.63 11.54
N GLU A 93 17.83 13.25 11.98
CA GLU A 93 18.43 13.71 13.24
C GLU A 93 18.62 15.23 13.23
N TRP A 94 19.11 15.78 12.12
CA TRP A 94 19.33 17.22 11.99
C TRP A 94 18.03 18.04 11.89
N THR A 95 17.05 17.58 11.09
CA THR A 95 15.86 18.38 10.78
C THR A 95 14.71 18.17 11.74
N ILE A 96 14.62 17.00 12.37
CA ILE A 96 13.47 16.59 13.20
C ILE A 96 13.91 16.38 14.65
N GLY A 97 15.17 15.98 14.88
CA GLY A 97 15.68 15.70 16.22
C GLY A 97 15.30 14.32 16.77
N SER A 98 14.78 13.41 15.93
CA SER A 98 14.45 12.05 16.33
C SER A 98 15.67 11.15 16.31
N THR A 99 15.76 10.21 17.25
CA THR A 99 16.84 9.21 17.27
C THR A 99 16.68 8.22 16.12
N VAL A 100 17.77 7.95 15.41
CA VAL A 100 17.77 7.01 14.27
C VAL A 100 18.73 5.86 14.53
N LYS A 101 18.24 4.63 14.31
CA LYS A 101 19.05 3.41 14.31
C LYS A 101 19.10 2.81 12.91
N ILE A 102 20.29 2.46 12.45
CA ILE A 102 20.50 1.88 11.13
C ILE A 102 20.78 0.39 11.27
N ILE A 103 20.14 -0.41 10.44
CA ILE A 103 20.40 -1.84 10.27
C ILE A 103 20.59 -2.10 8.76
N GLN A 104 21.81 -2.42 8.35
CA GLN A 104 22.04 -2.85 6.97
C GLN A 104 21.65 -4.32 6.83
N ALA A 105 20.66 -4.61 5.99
CA ALA A 105 20.22 -5.98 5.71
C ALA A 105 19.67 -6.12 4.28
N ASP A 106 19.98 -7.26 3.67
CA ASP A 106 19.47 -7.62 2.36
C ASP A 106 18.42 -8.73 2.50
N PHE A 107 17.17 -8.38 2.28
CA PHE A 107 16.02 -9.29 2.41
C PHE A 107 15.94 -10.38 1.33
N THR A 108 16.91 -10.45 0.42
CA THR A 108 17.07 -11.60 -0.47
C THR A 108 17.86 -12.75 0.18
N LYS A 109 18.36 -12.54 1.40
CA LYS A 109 19.13 -13.52 2.18
C LYS A 109 18.30 -14.04 3.35
N ASP A 110 18.47 -15.31 3.68
CA ASP A 110 17.68 -15.98 4.73
C ASP A 110 18.30 -15.83 6.14
N ASP A 111 19.60 -15.52 6.22
CA ASP A 111 20.38 -15.49 7.45
C ASP A 111 20.31 -14.14 8.21
N ILE A 112 19.48 -13.19 7.76
CA ILE A 112 19.40 -11.84 8.32
C ILE A 112 18.51 -11.72 9.56
N TYR A 113 17.57 -12.65 9.77
CA TYR A 113 16.50 -12.47 10.75
C TYR A 113 17.01 -12.46 12.20
N GLU A 114 17.92 -13.35 12.56
CA GLU A 114 18.49 -13.36 13.91
C GLU A 114 19.35 -12.12 14.16
N TYR A 115 20.06 -11.62 13.15
CA TYR A 115 20.80 -10.37 13.25
C TYR A 115 19.88 -9.17 13.47
N ILE A 116 18.78 -9.07 12.72
CA ILE A 116 17.79 -8.00 12.87
C ILE A 116 17.14 -8.09 14.26
N LYS A 117 16.73 -9.28 14.68
CA LYS A 117 16.14 -9.53 16.00
C LYS A 117 17.05 -9.08 17.14
N GLU A 118 18.34 -9.41 17.09
CA GLU A 118 19.30 -8.98 18.13
C GLU A 118 19.46 -7.46 18.13
N LYS A 119 19.49 -6.82 16.96
CA LYS A 119 19.55 -5.36 16.86
C LYS A 119 18.29 -4.65 17.35
N LEU A 120 17.14 -5.27 17.26
CA LEU A 120 15.86 -4.72 17.74
C LEU A 120 15.58 -5.00 19.22
N LYS A 121 16.39 -5.86 19.85
CA LYS A 121 16.21 -6.23 21.26
C LYS A 121 16.24 -5.01 22.19
N GLY A 122 15.28 -4.96 23.10
CA GLY A 122 15.14 -3.87 24.08
C GLY A 122 14.48 -2.60 23.54
N LEU A 123 14.06 -2.55 22.28
CA LEU A 123 13.29 -1.44 21.74
C LEU A 123 11.78 -1.67 21.94
N GLU A 124 11.08 -0.67 22.42
CA GLU A 124 9.61 -0.66 22.50
C GLU A 124 9.05 -0.30 21.10
N ILE A 125 8.82 -1.32 20.28
CA ILE A 125 8.38 -1.16 18.88
C ILE A 125 6.87 -0.98 18.84
N GLY A 126 6.42 0.21 18.47
CA GLY A 126 5.01 0.53 18.25
C GLY A 126 4.52 0.31 16.82
N ILE A 127 5.39 0.52 15.83
CA ILE A 127 5.02 0.44 14.42
C ILE A 127 6.07 -0.37 13.65
N LEU A 128 5.59 -1.28 12.80
CA LEU A 128 6.41 -1.99 11.82
C LEU A 128 5.85 -1.74 10.42
N VAL A 129 6.67 -1.14 9.55
CA VAL A 129 6.36 -0.93 8.13
C VAL A 129 7.14 -1.93 7.28
N ASN A 130 6.47 -2.98 6.86
CA ASN A 130 7.01 -3.95 5.90
C ASN A 130 6.85 -3.42 4.48
N ASN A 131 7.89 -2.75 3.96
CA ASN A 131 7.84 -2.04 2.68
C ASN A 131 8.89 -2.55 1.67
N VAL A 132 9.63 -3.59 1.98
CA VAL A 132 10.54 -4.20 1.00
C VAL A 132 9.74 -4.83 -0.12
N GLY A 133 10.00 -4.37 -1.35
CA GLY A 133 9.41 -4.93 -2.56
C GLY A 133 10.43 -5.01 -3.67
N MET A 134 10.29 -5.99 -4.54
CA MET A 134 11.10 -6.15 -5.73
C MET A 134 10.19 -6.45 -6.92
N LEU A 135 10.34 -5.70 -8.00
CA LEU A 135 9.66 -6.01 -9.26
C LEU A 135 10.50 -7.02 -10.03
N PRO A 136 9.97 -8.20 -10.33
CA PRO A 136 10.70 -9.20 -11.13
C PRO A 136 10.96 -8.71 -12.56
N ASN A 137 10.09 -7.87 -13.11
CA ASN A 137 10.22 -7.27 -14.44
C ASN A 137 9.78 -5.82 -14.44
N LEU A 138 10.52 -4.95 -15.15
CA LEU A 138 10.19 -3.53 -15.34
C LEU A 138 9.03 -3.28 -16.30
N LEU A 139 8.68 -4.27 -17.12
CA LEU A 139 7.54 -4.23 -18.04
C LEU A 139 6.43 -5.11 -17.49
N PRO A 140 5.16 -4.73 -17.68
CA PRO A 140 4.05 -5.62 -17.43
C PRO A 140 4.30 -6.88 -18.27
N SER A 141 4.65 -7.98 -17.60
CA SER A 141 4.70 -9.28 -18.25
C SER A 141 3.29 -9.81 -18.43
N HIS A 142 3.09 -10.69 -19.41
CA HIS A 142 1.82 -11.42 -19.50
C HIS A 142 1.52 -12.04 -18.14
N PHE A 143 0.26 -11.92 -17.72
CA PHE A 143 -0.27 -12.40 -16.45
C PHE A 143 0.17 -13.85 -16.10
N LEU A 144 0.27 -14.72 -17.11
CA LEU A 144 0.76 -16.10 -16.95
C LEU A 144 2.26 -16.23 -16.59
N ASN A 145 3.02 -15.16 -16.67
CA ASN A 145 4.48 -15.15 -16.39
C ASN A 145 4.85 -14.37 -15.13
N THR A 146 3.87 -13.80 -14.42
CA THR A 146 4.08 -13.12 -13.15
C THR A 146 3.48 -14.00 -12.05
N PRO A 147 4.11 -14.18 -10.91
CA PRO A 147 3.45 -14.81 -9.76
C PRO A 147 2.31 -13.89 -9.30
N ASP A 148 1.13 -14.09 -9.89
CA ASP A 148 -0.06 -13.27 -9.65
C ASP A 148 -0.59 -13.38 -8.24
N ASP A 149 -0.11 -14.37 -7.53
CA ASP A 149 -0.53 -14.67 -6.18
C ASP A 149 0.12 -13.81 -5.12
N ILE A 150 1.14 -12.97 -5.45
CA ILE A 150 1.88 -12.23 -4.41
C ILE A 150 0.97 -11.23 -3.69
N GLN A 151 0.19 -10.43 -4.42
CA GLN A 151 -0.72 -9.47 -3.78
C GLN A 151 -1.86 -10.20 -3.05
N ALA A 152 -2.49 -11.18 -3.71
CA ALA A 152 -3.51 -12.01 -3.10
C ALA A 152 -2.97 -12.81 -1.90
N PHE A 153 -1.75 -13.35 -2.02
CA PHE A 153 -1.05 -14.03 -0.94
C PHE A 153 -0.79 -13.07 0.23
N MET A 154 -0.24 -11.88 -0.02
CA MET A 154 0.04 -10.88 1.03
C MET A 154 -1.24 -10.44 1.74
N CYS A 155 -2.33 -10.20 1.01
CA CYS A 155 -3.62 -9.88 1.61
C CYS A 155 -4.16 -11.03 2.47
N THR A 156 -4.10 -12.27 1.97
CA THR A 156 -4.57 -13.45 2.69
C THR A 156 -3.71 -13.75 3.92
N PHE A 157 -2.39 -13.69 3.77
CA PHE A 157 -1.44 -13.87 4.86
C PHE A 157 -1.64 -12.82 5.96
N SER A 158 -1.80 -11.55 5.59
CA SER A 158 -2.02 -10.47 6.55
C SER A 158 -3.36 -10.61 7.27
N LYS A 159 -4.41 -11.07 6.59
CA LYS A 159 -5.71 -11.37 7.22
C LYS A 159 -5.62 -12.54 8.20
N ALA A 160 -4.83 -13.57 7.86
CA ALA A 160 -4.58 -14.70 8.77
C ALA A 160 -3.82 -14.24 10.03
N LEU A 161 -2.75 -13.47 9.86
CA LEU A 161 -2.01 -12.87 10.97
C LEU A 161 -2.89 -11.95 11.81
N GLN A 162 -3.74 -11.15 11.19
CA GLN A 162 -4.66 -10.28 11.92
C GLN A 162 -5.64 -11.11 12.80
N ALA A 163 -6.22 -12.17 12.25
CA ALA A 163 -7.10 -13.05 13.03
C ALA A 163 -6.37 -13.66 14.24
N GLU A 164 -5.11 -14.08 14.06
CA GLU A 164 -4.27 -14.67 15.10
C GLU A 164 -3.87 -13.67 16.20
N TYR A 165 -3.54 -12.43 15.80
CA TYR A 165 -2.97 -11.43 16.72
C TYR A 165 -3.96 -10.38 17.21
N LYS A 166 -5.22 -10.42 16.75
CA LYS A 166 -6.26 -9.47 17.14
C LYS A 166 -6.49 -9.37 18.64
N GLU A 167 -6.50 -10.52 19.32
CA GLU A 167 -6.70 -10.59 20.78
C GLU A 167 -5.50 -10.04 21.57
N LYS A 168 -4.33 -9.91 20.92
CA LYS A 168 -3.12 -9.32 21.50
C LYS A 168 -3.06 -7.81 21.31
N GLY A 169 -4.10 -7.20 20.75
CA GLY A 169 -4.15 -5.76 20.48
C GLY A 169 -3.27 -5.28 19.32
N ILE A 170 -2.76 -6.22 18.48
CA ILE A 170 -1.91 -5.88 17.33
C ILE A 170 -2.80 -5.57 16.12
N ILE A 171 -2.60 -4.40 15.53
CA ILE A 171 -3.27 -3.98 14.30
C ILE A 171 -2.37 -4.37 13.12
N ILE A 172 -2.89 -5.20 12.22
CA ILE A 172 -2.21 -5.58 10.97
C ILE A 172 -3.05 -5.06 9.82
N GLN A 173 -2.45 -4.26 8.95
CA GLN A 173 -3.13 -3.66 7.81
C GLN A 173 -2.30 -3.81 6.55
N VAL A 174 -2.95 -4.10 5.42
CA VAL A 174 -2.34 -4.14 4.09
C VAL A 174 -2.65 -2.84 3.36
N LEU A 175 -1.62 -2.23 2.82
CA LEU A 175 -1.75 -1.08 1.92
C LEU A 175 -1.54 -1.55 0.49
N THR A 176 -2.54 -1.33 -0.38
CA THR A 176 -2.52 -1.69 -1.81
C THR A 176 -2.65 -0.43 -2.67
N PRO A 177 -1.63 0.46 -2.65
CA PRO A 177 -1.70 1.70 -3.42
C PRO A 177 -1.69 1.44 -4.92
N TYR A 178 -2.32 2.34 -5.68
CA TYR A 178 -2.10 2.44 -7.12
C TYR A 178 -0.75 3.12 -7.42
N ALA A 179 -0.69 4.03 -8.37
CA ALA A 179 0.55 4.62 -8.81
C ALA A 179 1.14 5.63 -7.80
N ILE A 180 2.34 5.35 -7.32
CA ILE A 180 3.15 6.25 -6.50
C ILE A 180 4.43 6.60 -7.25
N SER A 181 4.78 7.89 -7.30
CA SER A 181 6.00 8.39 -7.93
C SER A 181 7.21 8.07 -7.04
N THR A 182 7.98 7.05 -7.42
CA THR A 182 9.14 6.52 -6.70
C THR A 182 10.22 6.11 -7.69
N PRO A 183 11.46 5.83 -7.25
CA PRO A 183 12.49 5.25 -8.14
C PRO A 183 12.03 3.97 -8.84
N MET A 184 11.27 3.10 -8.14
CA MET A 184 10.72 1.86 -8.69
C MET A 184 9.78 2.10 -9.88
N THR A 185 8.99 3.15 -9.84
CA THR A 185 8.09 3.56 -10.92
C THR A 185 8.73 4.57 -11.89
N LYS A 186 10.07 4.76 -11.82
CA LYS A 186 10.84 5.72 -12.60
C LYS A 186 10.30 7.16 -12.51
N TYR A 187 9.86 7.54 -11.31
CA TYR A 187 9.32 8.88 -11.03
C TYR A 187 8.20 9.28 -11.99
N LEU A 188 7.12 8.49 -12.00
CA LEU A 188 5.90 8.81 -12.74
C LEU A 188 5.48 10.26 -12.48
N LYS A 189 5.05 10.96 -13.53
CA LYS A 189 4.52 12.32 -13.40
C LYS A 189 3.30 12.32 -12.49
N THR A 190 3.36 13.14 -11.45
CA THR A 190 2.28 13.27 -10.46
C THR A 190 1.03 13.90 -11.06
N ASN A 191 -0.12 13.43 -10.64
CA ASN A 191 -1.44 13.91 -11.00
C ASN A 191 -2.45 13.55 -9.88
N MET A 192 -3.75 13.67 -10.11
CA MET A 192 -4.76 13.33 -9.11
C MET A 192 -4.68 11.86 -8.62
N ILE A 193 -4.26 10.93 -9.49
CA ILE A 193 -4.14 9.50 -9.17
C ILE A 193 -2.72 9.17 -8.74
N THR A 194 -1.70 9.65 -9.48
CA THR A 194 -0.30 9.38 -9.16
C THR A 194 0.19 10.35 -8.10
N LYS A 195 0.32 9.87 -6.88
CA LYS A 195 0.78 10.65 -5.72
C LYS A 195 2.31 10.64 -5.60
N THR A 196 2.88 11.65 -4.95
CA THR A 196 4.24 11.55 -4.41
C THR A 196 4.26 10.59 -3.23
N ALA A 197 5.44 10.04 -2.90
CA ALA A 197 5.58 9.17 -1.74
C ALA A 197 5.21 9.88 -0.43
N ASP A 198 5.59 11.16 -0.28
CA ASP A 198 5.31 11.95 0.92
C ASP A 198 3.82 12.23 1.09
N GLU A 199 3.11 12.64 0.02
CA GLU A 199 1.66 12.85 0.06
C GLU A 199 0.93 11.56 0.41
N PHE A 200 1.32 10.46 -0.24
CA PHE A 200 0.72 9.15 0.01
C PHE A 200 0.88 8.72 1.46
N VAL A 201 2.10 8.82 2.02
CA VAL A 201 2.37 8.40 3.40
C VAL A 201 1.59 9.23 4.41
N LYS A 202 1.54 10.56 4.23
CA LYS A 202 0.73 11.43 5.10
C LYS A 202 -0.74 11.04 5.11
N GLU A 203 -1.29 10.76 3.93
CA GLU A 203 -2.68 10.31 3.83
C GLU A 203 -2.86 8.92 4.43
N SER A 204 -1.96 7.96 4.15
CA SER A 204 -2.09 6.57 4.56
C SER A 204 -2.10 6.38 6.08
N LEU A 205 -1.38 7.19 6.81
CA LEU A 205 -1.39 7.15 8.28
C LEU A 205 -2.77 7.47 8.89
N ASN A 206 -3.61 8.22 8.19
CA ASN A 206 -5.00 8.45 8.62
C ASN A 206 -5.89 7.21 8.44
N TYR A 207 -5.45 6.22 7.66
CA TYR A 207 -6.18 4.98 7.39
C TYR A 207 -5.81 3.81 8.30
N VAL A 208 -4.84 3.98 9.21
CA VAL A 208 -4.30 2.89 10.05
C VAL A 208 -5.36 2.10 10.84
N THR A 209 -6.52 2.71 11.12
CA THR A 209 -7.62 2.02 11.83
C THR A 209 -8.83 1.75 10.95
N ILE A 210 -8.72 1.96 9.64
CA ILE A 210 -9.83 1.83 8.69
C ILE A 210 -9.69 0.52 7.91
N GLY A 211 -10.24 -0.55 8.48
CA GLY A 211 -10.26 -1.88 7.84
C GLY A 211 -8.90 -2.58 7.82
N ASP A 212 -8.89 -3.77 7.26
CA ASP A 212 -7.75 -4.68 7.20
C ASP A 212 -6.90 -4.46 5.96
N GLU A 213 -7.53 -3.94 4.92
CA GLU A 213 -6.96 -3.62 3.61
C GLU A 213 -7.46 -2.25 3.16
N THR A 214 -6.55 -1.40 2.68
CA THR A 214 -6.88 -0.07 2.18
C THR A 214 -5.91 0.34 1.07
N CYS A 215 -6.36 1.20 0.17
CA CYS A 215 -5.49 1.80 -0.85
C CYS A 215 -4.61 2.94 -0.30
N GLY A 216 -4.75 3.30 0.98
CA GLY A 216 -3.93 4.26 1.70
C GLY A 216 -4.18 5.74 1.39
N CYS A 217 -5.02 6.08 0.42
CA CYS A 217 -5.44 7.46 0.16
C CYS A 217 -6.80 7.52 -0.55
N LEU A 218 -7.52 8.64 -0.35
CA LEU A 218 -8.89 8.79 -0.85
C LEU A 218 -9.00 8.61 -2.38
N THR A 219 -8.07 9.18 -3.14
CA THR A 219 -8.11 9.08 -4.60
C THR A 219 -7.94 7.65 -5.09
N HIS A 220 -7.11 6.85 -4.42
CA HIS A 220 -6.93 5.44 -4.74
C HIS A 220 -8.14 4.61 -4.30
N GLU A 221 -8.77 4.92 -3.17
CA GLU A 221 -10.01 4.26 -2.72
C GLU A 221 -11.16 4.53 -3.72
N ILE A 222 -11.30 5.76 -4.20
CA ILE A 222 -12.29 6.10 -5.22
C ILE A 222 -12.02 5.33 -6.51
N LEU A 223 -10.77 5.29 -6.96
CA LEU A 223 -10.37 4.55 -8.15
C LEU A 223 -10.68 3.05 -7.98
N ALA A 224 -10.29 2.45 -6.86
CA ALA A 224 -10.60 1.06 -6.53
C ALA A 224 -12.10 0.79 -6.57
N GLY A 225 -12.91 1.69 -5.98
CA GLY A 225 -14.35 1.59 -5.98
C GLY A 225 -14.93 1.61 -7.40
N ILE A 226 -14.48 2.52 -8.25
CA ILE A 226 -14.90 2.61 -9.65
C ILE A 226 -14.49 1.34 -10.40
N LEU A 227 -13.26 0.88 -10.25
CA LEU A 227 -12.77 -0.33 -10.90
C LEU A 227 -13.53 -1.58 -10.46
N ASN A 228 -13.91 -1.65 -9.18
CA ASN A 228 -14.73 -2.74 -8.65
C ASN A 228 -16.17 -2.78 -9.19
N LEU A 229 -16.65 -1.71 -9.82
CA LEU A 229 -17.93 -1.73 -10.53
C LEU A 229 -17.81 -2.43 -11.88
N ILE A 230 -16.63 -2.48 -12.47
CA ILE A 230 -16.39 -3.15 -13.74
C ILE A 230 -16.39 -4.67 -13.51
N PRO A 231 -17.16 -5.45 -14.28
CA PRO A 231 -17.15 -6.90 -14.17
C PRO A 231 -15.76 -7.48 -14.47
N SER A 232 -15.36 -8.50 -13.73
CA SER A 232 -14.03 -9.12 -13.87
C SER A 232 -13.76 -9.61 -15.32
N TRP A 233 -14.76 -10.15 -15.99
CA TRP A 233 -14.61 -10.60 -17.38
C TRP A 233 -14.24 -9.47 -18.35
N ALA A 234 -14.71 -8.25 -18.11
CA ALA A 234 -14.34 -7.08 -18.92
C ALA A 234 -12.88 -6.68 -18.67
N PHE A 235 -12.45 -6.73 -17.41
CA PHE A 235 -11.06 -6.46 -17.01
C PHE A 235 -10.07 -7.44 -17.64
N TYR A 236 -10.43 -8.73 -17.68
CA TYR A 236 -9.58 -9.80 -18.23
C TYR A 236 -9.78 -10.01 -19.74
N SER A 237 -10.60 -9.20 -20.40
CA SER A 237 -10.73 -9.27 -21.84
C SER A 237 -9.42 -8.91 -22.53
N SER A 238 -9.04 -9.64 -23.57
CA SER A 238 -7.81 -9.41 -24.34
C SER A 238 -7.74 -7.99 -24.93
N ALA A 239 -8.89 -7.42 -25.30
CA ALA A 239 -8.99 -6.07 -25.82
C ALA A 239 -8.63 -5.02 -24.75
N PHE A 240 -9.13 -5.15 -23.52
CA PHE A 240 -8.85 -4.24 -22.43
C PHE A 240 -7.38 -4.34 -21.98
N GLN A 241 -6.86 -5.56 -21.85
CA GLN A 241 -5.45 -5.79 -21.49
C GLN A 241 -4.50 -5.20 -22.55
N LYS A 242 -4.79 -5.40 -23.82
CA LYS A 242 -4.00 -4.82 -24.92
C LYS A 242 -4.04 -3.30 -24.92
N MET A 243 -5.20 -2.70 -24.63
CA MET A 243 -5.35 -1.25 -24.50
C MET A 243 -4.49 -0.69 -23.36
N LEU A 244 -4.55 -1.32 -22.18
CA LEU A 244 -3.74 -0.92 -21.01
C LEU A 244 -2.25 -1.02 -21.31
N LEU A 245 -1.79 -2.14 -21.88
CA LEU A 245 -0.40 -2.36 -22.23
C LEU A 245 0.08 -1.32 -23.24
N THR A 246 -0.69 -1.02 -24.29
CA THR A 246 -0.35 -0.01 -25.29
C THR A 246 -0.20 1.37 -24.65
N ARG A 247 -1.15 1.78 -23.81
CA ARG A 247 -1.09 3.06 -23.07
C ARG A 247 0.13 3.16 -22.17
N TYR A 248 0.45 2.07 -21.47
CA TYR A 248 1.63 2.04 -20.59
C TYR A 248 2.94 2.10 -21.37
N VAL A 249 3.06 1.36 -22.47
CA VAL A 249 4.25 1.42 -23.35
C VAL A 249 4.42 2.79 -23.97
N ASP A 250 3.35 3.43 -24.44
CA ASP A 250 3.40 4.80 -25.00
C ASP A 250 3.81 5.82 -23.94
N TYR A 251 3.32 5.65 -22.71
CA TYR A 251 3.74 6.47 -21.58
C TYR A 251 5.24 6.33 -21.30
N LEU A 252 5.77 5.10 -21.25
CA LEU A 252 7.20 4.85 -21.03
C LEU A 252 8.05 5.42 -22.17
N ARG A 253 7.62 5.30 -23.42
CA ARG A 253 8.32 5.89 -24.59
C ARG A 253 8.39 7.39 -24.50
N LYS A 254 7.28 8.06 -24.16
CA LYS A 254 7.26 9.53 -24.02
C LYS A 254 8.21 10.01 -22.93
N ASN A 255 8.32 9.28 -21.81
CA ASN A 255 9.21 9.67 -20.71
C ASN A 255 10.67 9.25 -20.92
N ALA A 256 10.94 8.22 -21.72
CA ALA A 256 12.30 7.85 -22.09
C ALA A 256 12.98 8.86 -23.05
N ASN A 257 12.19 9.58 -23.83
CA ASN A 257 12.68 10.60 -24.77
C ASN A 257 12.86 11.99 -24.16
N ILE A 258 12.62 12.15 -22.85
CA ILE A 258 12.76 13.44 -22.13
C ILE A 258 14.08 13.46 -21.30
N ARG A 259 14.96 12.46 -21.47
CA ARG A 259 16.30 12.42 -20.83
C ARG A 259 17.39 12.57 -21.82
#